data_e2bc6726123225d2b6361de690bb77bb
#
_entry.id   e2bc6726123225d2b6361de690bb77bb
#
_cell.length_a   1.000
_cell.length_b   1.000
_cell.length_c   1.000
_cell.angle_alpha   90.00
_cell.angle_beta   90.00
_cell.angle_gamma   90.00
#
_symmetry.space_group_name_H-M   'P 1'
#
loop_
_entity.id
_entity.type
_entity.pdbx_description
1 polymer ?
#
loop_
_entity_poly.entity_id
_entity_poly.type
_entity_poly.pdbx_seq_one_letter_code
_entity_poly.pdbx_strand_id
1 'polypeptide(L)'
;VPVSVATARRAFVLLYGGAARALDDDGDAHDFDTWFRLPLRGSDDPLPIVGGAVRVPRVLHLTRYERAPRFSVRLTRRNLMIRDQFQCQYCARRPSQRELNLDHVVPRSRGGQESWENLVVSCRVCNLKKGRRTPQEAGMALLRAPHVPKWSTATQILLVTREPYRQWEPFLKAG
;
A
#
# COMPACT_ATOMS: atom_id res chain seq x y z
N VAL A 1 -1.32 15.92 2.75
CA VAL A 1 -1.13 14.49 3.12
C VAL A 1 -1.79 13.63 2.06
N PRO A 2 -1.11 12.61 1.49
CA PRO A 2 -1.71 11.71 0.53
C PRO A 2 -2.85 10.90 1.16
N VAL A 3 -3.95 10.75 0.41
CA VAL A 3 -5.17 10.08 0.87
C VAL A 3 -5.30 8.68 0.28
N SER A 4 -5.11 8.54 -1.03
CA SER A 4 -5.19 7.24 -1.73
C SER A 4 -4.66 7.36 -3.15
N VAL A 5 -4.47 6.21 -3.80
CA VAL A 5 -4.27 6.14 -5.25
C VAL A 5 -5.62 5.90 -5.92
N ALA A 6 -5.92 6.67 -6.96
CA ALA A 6 -7.14 6.54 -7.76
C ALA A 6 -6.81 6.04 -9.17
N THR A 7 -7.76 5.37 -9.81
CA THR A 7 -7.69 5.09 -11.25
C THR A 7 -7.90 6.37 -12.05
N ALA A 8 -7.42 6.44 -13.31
CA ALA A 8 -7.65 7.58 -14.19
C ALA A 8 -9.15 7.92 -14.32
N ARG A 9 -10.00 6.89 -14.48
CA ARG A 9 -11.47 7.09 -14.52
C ARG A 9 -11.99 7.78 -13.25
N ARG A 10 -11.55 7.34 -12.07
CA ARG A 10 -11.96 7.96 -10.80
C ARG A 10 -11.45 9.38 -10.68
N ALA A 11 -10.24 9.65 -11.15
CA ALA A 11 -9.64 10.98 -11.17
C ALA A 11 -10.50 11.96 -11.97
N PHE A 12 -10.89 11.58 -13.19
CA PHE A 12 -11.76 12.44 -14.04
C PHE A 12 -13.15 12.62 -13.44
N VAL A 13 -13.74 11.60 -12.82
CA VAL A 13 -15.04 11.75 -12.13
C VAL A 13 -14.96 12.76 -10.98
N LEU A 14 -13.90 12.74 -10.18
CA LEU A 14 -13.69 13.68 -9.08
C LEU A 14 -13.47 15.10 -9.60
N LEU A 15 -12.68 15.23 -10.67
CA LEU A 15 -12.36 16.51 -11.29
C LEU A 15 -13.60 17.14 -11.94
N TYR A 16 -14.34 16.38 -12.75
CA TYR A 16 -15.59 16.82 -13.40
C TYR A 16 -16.67 17.22 -12.38
N GLY A 17 -16.80 16.46 -11.31
CA GLY A 17 -17.76 16.75 -10.22
C GLY A 17 -17.33 17.88 -9.29
N GLY A 18 -16.20 18.56 -9.54
CA GLY A 18 -15.69 19.65 -8.70
C GLY A 18 -15.24 19.22 -7.29
N ALA A 19 -15.16 17.90 -7.04
CA ALA A 19 -14.71 17.36 -5.77
C ALA A 19 -13.18 17.37 -5.61
N ALA A 20 -12.45 17.61 -6.71
CA ALA A 20 -11.00 17.74 -6.75
C ALA A 20 -10.56 18.77 -7.78
N ARG A 21 -9.31 19.25 -7.64
CA ARG A 21 -8.55 19.97 -8.64
C ARG A 21 -7.32 19.19 -9.03
N ALA A 22 -6.95 19.18 -10.30
CA ALA A 22 -5.73 18.55 -10.77
C ALA A 22 -4.55 19.50 -10.54
N LEU A 23 -3.45 18.95 -9.98
CA LEU A 23 -2.19 19.70 -9.86
C LEU A 23 -1.31 19.36 -11.06
N ASP A 24 -0.75 20.38 -11.70
CA ASP A 24 0.25 20.20 -12.73
C ASP A 24 1.66 20.07 -12.12
N ASP A 25 2.70 19.99 -12.98
CA ASP A 25 4.09 19.83 -12.53
C ASP A 25 4.65 21.09 -11.83
N ASP A 26 4.02 22.24 -12.06
CA ASP A 26 4.39 23.53 -11.44
C ASP A 26 3.65 23.74 -10.11
N GLY A 27 2.67 22.86 -9.80
CA GLY A 27 1.86 22.90 -8.58
C GLY A 27 0.58 23.70 -8.71
N ASP A 28 0.27 24.19 -9.91
CA ASP A 28 -0.96 24.94 -10.17
C ASP A 28 -2.19 24.03 -10.20
N ALA A 29 -3.28 24.53 -9.61
CA ALA A 29 -4.51 23.77 -9.41
C ALA A 29 -5.55 24.09 -10.49
N HIS A 30 -5.86 23.13 -11.32
CA HIS A 30 -6.78 23.23 -12.45
C HIS A 30 -8.11 22.51 -12.14
N ASP A 31 -9.22 23.12 -12.57
CA ASP A 31 -10.51 22.46 -12.68
C ASP A 31 -10.56 21.55 -13.92
N PHE A 32 -11.72 20.90 -14.16
CA PHE A 32 -11.88 19.99 -15.29
C PHE A 32 -11.69 20.70 -16.64
N ASP A 33 -12.32 21.85 -16.84
CA ASP A 33 -12.32 22.56 -18.12
C ASP A 33 -10.92 23.10 -18.46
N THR A 34 -10.23 23.65 -17.48
CA THR A 34 -8.86 24.15 -17.63
C THR A 34 -7.89 22.99 -17.89
N TRP A 35 -8.00 21.89 -17.10
CA TRP A 35 -7.16 20.71 -17.28
C TRP A 35 -7.31 20.07 -18.66
N PHE A 36 -8.55 19.99 -19.15
CA PHE A 36 -8.87 19.40 -20.44
C PHE A 36 -8.27 20.14 -21.62
N ARG A 37 -8.04 21.45 -21.48
CA ARG A 37 -7.44 22.32 -22.50
C ARG A 37 -5.92 22.39 -22.45
N LEU A 38 -5.29 21.84 -21.41
CA LEU A 38 -3.85 21.87 -21.31
C LEU A 38 -3.21 21.06 -22.44
N PRO A 39 -2.12 21.58 -23.05
CA PRO A 39 -1.40 20.83 -24.07
C PRO A 39 -0.76 19.57 -23.49
N LEU A 40 -0.68 18.52 -24.29
CA LEU A 40 0.07 17.31 -23.95
C LEU A 40 1.56 17.63 -23.90
N ARG A 41 2.24 17.15 -22.87
CA ARG A 41 3.70 17.18 -22.72
C ARG A 41 4.28 15.80 -23.05
N GLY A 42 5.55 15.71 -23.42
CA GLY A 42 6.20 14.44 -23.76
C GLY A 42 6.30 13.43 -22.60
N SER A 43 6.16 13.92 -21.35
CA SER A 43 6.14 13.09 -20.13
C SER A 43 4.75 12.60 -19.73
N ASP A 44 3.69 13.03 -20.45
CA ASP A 44 2.32 12.66 -20.10
C ASP A 44 1.98 11.27 -20.63
N ASP A 45 1.09 10.55 -19.90
CA ASP A 45 0.37 9.40 -20.42
C ASP A 45 -0.96 9.89 -21.01
N PRO A 46 -1.07 10.06 -22.33
CA PRO A 46 -2.29 10.55 -22.92
C PRO A 46 -3.38 9.48 -22.89
N LEU A 47 -4.58 9.86 -22.46
CA LEU A 47 -5.76 9.04 -22.61
C LEU A 47 -6.46 9.42 -23.92
N PRO A 48 -6.62 8.49 -24.89
CA PRO A 48 -7.32 8.79 -26.13
C PRO A 48 -8.81 9.07 -25.87
N ILE A 49 -9.32 10.09 -26.54
CA ILE A 49 -10.71 10.51 -26.52
C ILE A 49 -11.19 10.77 -27.95
N VAL A 50 -12.50 10.95 -28.15
CA VAL A 50 -13.05 11.34 -29.46
C VAL A 50 -12.48 12.72 -29.85
N GLY A 51 -11.80 12.78 -30.98
CA GLY A 51 -11.20 14.01 -31.50
C GLY A 51 -9.84 14.39 -30.92
N GLY A 52 -9.19 13.52 -30.11
CA GLY A 52 -7.86 13.84 -29.58
C GLY A 52 -7.41 12.98 -28.42
N ALA A 53 -6.66 13.58 -27.50
CA ALA A 53 -6.22 12.94 -26.27
C ALA A 53 -6.18 13.96 -25.13
N VAL A 54 -6.32 13.48 -23.89
CA VAL A 54 -6.28 14.28 -22.67
C VAL A 54 -5.20 13.75 -21.72
N ARG A 55 -4.55 14.64 -21.00
CA ARG A 55 -3.57 14.29 -19.94
C ARG A 55 -4.29 13.61 -18.79
N VAL A 56 -3.75 12.49 -18.31
CA VAL A 56 -4.22 11.89 -17.07
C VAL A 56 -3.64 12.67 -15.88
N PRO A 57 -4.47 13.25 -14.99
CA PRO A 57 -3.96 13.97 -13.83
C PRO A 57 -3.26 13.00 -12.88
N ARG A 58 -2.01 13.29 -12.52
CA ARG A 58 -1.20 12.45 -11.62
C ARG A 58 -1.44 12.76 -10.15
N VAL A 59 -1.76 14.01 -9.86
CA VAL A 59 -2.04 14.48 -8.49
C VAL A 59 -3.36 15.23 -8.49
N LEU A 60 -4.21 14.88 -7.53
CA LEU A 60 -5.50 15.55 -7.29
C LEU A 60 -5.52 16.12 -5.88
N HIS A 61 -5.86 17.39 -5.78
CA HIS A 61 -6.17 18.06 -4.52
C HIS A 61 -7.69 18.01 -4.28
N LEU A 62 -8.12 17.33 -3.21
CA LEU A 62 -9.53 17.21 -2.86
C LEU A 62 -10.02 18.52 -2.23
N THR A 63 -11.12 19.09 -2.78
CA THR A 63 -11.61 20.42 -2.37
C THR A 63 -12.45 20.41 -1.09
N ARG A 64 -13.05 19.27 -0.73
CA ARG A 64 -13.97 19.13 0.42
C ARG A 64 -13.52 18.08 1.41
N TYR A 65 -12.23 17.86 1.57
CA TYR A 65 -11.71 16.80 2.41
C TYR A 65 -11.10 17.38 3.69
N GLU A 66 -11.90 17.49 4.74
CA GLU A 66 -11.48 18.10 6.01
C GLU A 66 -10.71 17.16 6.95
N ARG A 67 -10.81 15.86 6.75
CA ARG A 67 -10.12 14.87 7.60
C ARG A 67 -9.49 13.75 6.75
N ALA A 68 -8.18 13.56 6.89
CA ALA A 68 -7.53 12.38 6.34
C ALA A 68 -8.17 11.11 6.92
N PRO A 69 -8.56 10.12 6.08
CA PRO A 69 -9.12 8.89 6.60
C PRO A 69 -8.10 8.19 7.51
N ARG A 70 -8.59 7.63 8.60
CA ARG A 70 -7.79 6.70 9.41
C ARG A 70 -7.66 5.41 8.62
N PHE A 71 -6.55 5.24 7.92
CA PHE A 71 -6.28 4.01 7.20
C PHE A 71 -5.85 2.91 8.17
N SER A 72 -6.64 1.86 8.25
CA SER A 72 -6.16 0.60 8.82
C SER A 72 -5.44 -0.18 7.73
N VAL A 73 -4.25 -0.66 8.04
CA VAL A 73 -3.50 -1.53 7.12
C VAL A 73 -4.24 -2.86 7.01
N ARG A 74 -4.68 -3.21 5.80
CA ARG A 74 -5.39 -4.48 5.57
C ARG A 74 -4.48 -5.66 5.87
N LEU A 75 -4.99 -6.63 6.63
CA LEU A 75 -4.30 -7.89 6.86
C LEU A 75 -4.28 -8.70 5.56
N THR A 76 -3.13 -8.76 4.92
CA THR A 76 -2.90 -9.52 3.69
C THR A 76 -1.57 -10.24 3.77
N ARG A 77 -1.44 -11.36 3.02
CA ARG A 77 -0.15 -12.08 2.91
C ARG A 77 0.99 -11.14 2.52
N ARG A 78 0.79 -10.28 1.53
CA ARG A 78 1.80 -9.32 1.08
C ARG A 78 2.22 -8.37 2.21
N ASN A 79 1.26 -7.80 2.91
CA ASN A 79 1.54 -6.83 3.97
C ASN A 79 2.25 -7.50 5.18
N LEU A 80 1.91 -8.75 5.49
CA LEU A 80 2.64 -9.54 6.49
C LEU A 80 4.08 -9.80 6.05
N MET A 81 4.30 -10.19 4.78
CA MET A 81 5.66 -10.36 4.25
C MET A 81 6.49 -9.08 4.35
N ILE A 82 5.90 -7.92 4.05
CA ILE A 82 6.56 -6.62 4.14
C ILE A 82 6.85 -6.26 5.60
N ARG A 83 5.88 -6.42 6.52
CA ARG A 83 6.08 -6.16 7.96
C ARG A 83 7.26 -6.95 8.51
N ASP A 84 7.34 -8.22 8.15
CA ASP A 84 8.36 -9.14 8.62
C ASP A 84 9.62 -9.16 7.72
N GLN A 85 9.72 -8.20 6.77
CA GLN A 85 10.88 -7.99 5.89
C GLN A 85 11.26 -9.24 5.07
N PHE A 86 10.27 -10.04 4.64
CA PHE A 86 10.49 -11.33 3.96
C PHE A 86 11.45 -12.26 4.71
N GLN A 87 11.40 -12.22 6.03
CA GLN A 87 12.29 -12.95 6.92
C GLN A 87 11.50 -13.90 7.82
N CYS A 88 12.01 -15.11 8.00
CA CYS A 88 11.44 -16.05 8.97
C CYS A 88 11.59 -15.48 10.39
N GLN A 89 10.48 -15.34 11.11
CA GLN A 89 10.45 -14.75 12.44
C GLN A 89 10.94 -15.73 13.54
N TYR A 90 11.30 -16.97 13.18
CA TYR A 90 11.87 -17.94 14.10
C TYR A 90 13.39 -18.12 13.94
N CYS A 91 13.89 -18.21 12.72
CA CYS A 91 15.31 -18.52 12.48
C CYS A 91 16.09 -17.42 11.75
N ALA A 92 15.47 -16.27 11.52
CA ALA A 92 16.06 -15.11 10.83
C ALA A 92 16.46 -15.33 9.36
N ARG A 93 16.33 -16.52 8.78
CA ARG A 93 16.66 -16.77 7.38
C ARG A 93 15.70 -16.03 6.45
N ARG A 94 16.21 -15.65 5.27
CA ARG A 94 15.47 -15.00 4.18
C ARG A 94 15.47 -15.90 2.94
N PRO A 95 14.74 -17.01 2.95
CA PRO A 95 14.64 -17.88 1.77
C PRO A 95 13.80 -17.18 0.67
N SER A 96 13.63 -17.85 -0.47
CA SER A 96 12.75 -17.37 -1.53
C SER A 96 11.30 -17.18 -1.01
N GLN A 97 10.53 -16.30 -1.64
CA GLN A 97 9.13 -16.05 -1.22
C GLN A 97 8.25 -17.31 -1.32
N ARG A 98 8.62 -18.28 -2.17
CA ARG A 98 7.91 -19.56 -2.32
C ARG A 98 8.09 -20.47 -1.11
N GLU A 99 9.18 -20.31 -0.37
CA GLU A 99 9.50 -21.07 0.83
C GLU A 99 9.03 -20.40 2.13
N LEU A 100 8.48 -19.18 2.01
CA LEU A 100 7.90 -18.45 3.11
C LEU A 100 6.39 -18.74 3.21
N ASN A 101 5.95 -19.06 4.42
CA ASN A 101 4.55 -19.28 4.79
C ASN A 101 4.11 -18.26 5.84
N LEU A 102 2.80 -18.14 6.04
CA LEU A 102 2.22 -17.50 7.21
C LEU A 102 1.95 -18.57 8.26
N ASP A 103 2.37 -18.28 9.47
CA ASP A 103 2.17 -19.15 10.62
C ASP A 103 1.37 -18.44 11.71
N HIS A 104 0.43 -19.16 12.33
CA HIS A 104 -0.32 -18.67 13.47
C HIS A 104 0.49 -18.93 14.75
N VAL A 105 0.86 -17.89 15.48
CA VAL A 105 1.59 -17.99 16.75
C VAL A 105 0.80 -18.88 17.72
N VAL A 106 -0.45 -18.55 17.97
CA VAL A 106 -1.43 -19.46 18.57
C VAL A 106 -2.11 -20.22 17.45
N PRO A 107 -2.00 -21.56 17.36
CA PRO A 107 -2.57 -22.34 16.26
C PRO A 107 -4.09 -22.16 16.12
N ARG A 108 -4.61 -22.20 14.88
CA ARG A 108 -6.06 -22.15 14.60
C ARG A 108 -6.83 -23.22 15.37
N SER A 109 -6.27 -24.43 15.49
CA SER A 109 -6.87 -25.54 16.25
C SER A 109 -6.99 -25.27 17.75
N ARG A 110 -6.39 -24.19 18.24
CA ARG A 110 -6.44 -23.72 19.63
C ARG A 110 -7.10 -22.34 19.75
N GLY A 111 -7.92 -21.95 18.79
CA GLY A 111 -8.63 -20.68 18.79
C GLY A 111 -7.82 -19.48 18.31
N GLY A 112 -6.63 -19.68 17.73
CA GLY A 112 -5.81 -18.61 17.20
C GLY A 112 -6.51 -17.90 16.03
N GLN A 113 -6.69 -16.58 16.14
CA GLN A 113 -7.37 -15.73 15.18
C GLN A 113 -6.45 -15.32 14.03
N GLU A 114 -7.03 -15.03 12.87
CA GLU A 114 -6.33 -14.32 11.78
C GLU A 114 -6.23 -12.83 12.14
N SER A 115 -5.18 -12.45 12.83
CA SER A 115 -4.91 -11.06 13.23
C SER A 115 -3.46 -10.69 13.04
N TRP A 116 -3.18 -9.40 13.05
CA TRP A 116 -1.82 -8.88 12.99
C TRP A 116 -0.94 -9.35 14.15
N GLU A 117 -1.55 -9.56 15.30
CA GLU A 117 -0.90 -9.97 16.55
C GLU A 117 -0.69 -11.48 16.64
N ASN A 118 -1.31 -12.26 15.73
CA ASN A 118 -1.22 -13.72 15.77
C ASN A 118 -0.59 -14.33 14.50
N LEU A 119 -0.34 -13.56 13.45
CA LEU A 119 0.29 -14.06 12.21
C LEU A 119 1.73 -13.56 12.10
N VAL A 120 2.63 -14.46 11.71
CA VAL A 120 4.03 -14.16 11.43
C VAL A 120 4.49 -14.86 10.16
N VAL A 121 5.53 -14.31 9.53
CA VAL A 121 6.20 -14.96 8.41
C VAL A 121 7.16 -16.01 8.94
N SER A 122 7.08 -17.23 8.43
CA SER A 122 7.96 -18.34 8.78
C SER A 122 8.46 -19.08 7.55
N CYS A 123 9.65 -19.65 7.59
CA CYS A 123 10.08 -20.59 6.58
C CYS A 123 9.39 -21.95 6.76
N ARG A 124 9.28 -22.72 5.69
CA ARG A 124 8.63 -24.04 5.71
C ARG A 124 9.18 -24.96 6.80
N VAL A 125 10.50 -24.97 7.01
CA VAL A 125 11.17 -25.81 8.02
C VAL A 125 10.71 -25.43 9.43
N CYS A 126 10.74 -24.13 9.77
CA CYS A 126 10.31 -23.69 11.11
C CYS A 126 8.81 -23.88 11.32
N ASN A 127 7.99 -23.66 10.30
CA ASN A 127 6.55 -23.89 10.38
C ASN A 127 6.22 -25.36 10.65
N LEU A 128 6.89 -26.28 9.95
CA LEU A 128 6.74 -27.73 10.20
C LEU A 128 7.24 -28.13 11.59
N LYS A 129 8.41 -27.60 12.03
CA LYS A 129 8.95 -27.86 13.37
C LYS A 129 7.98 -27.40 14.47
N LYS A 130 7.35 -26.23 14.31
CA LYS A 130 6.37 -25.71 15.28
C LYS A 130 5.08 -26.55 15.27
N GLY A 131 4.55 -26.86 14.10
CA GLY A 131 3.33 -27.65 13.96
C GLY A 131 2.13 -26.99 14.68
N ARG A 132 1.35 -27.80 15.40
CA ARG A 132 0.15 -27.35 16.14
C ARG A 132 0.46 -26.84 17.56
N ARG A 133 1.71 -26.53 17.87
CA ARG A 133 2.18 -26.03 19.16
C ARG A 133 2.33 -24.50 19.12
N THR A 134 2.30 -23.87 20.28
CA THR A 134 2.79 -22.50 20.43
C THR A 134 4.31 -22.47 20.27
N PRO A 135 4.93 -21.30 20.00
CA PRO A 135 6.38 -21.18 19.94
C PRO A 135 7.07 -21.70 21.21
N GLN A 136 6.53 -21.37 22.38
CA GLN A 136 7.06 -21.79 23.68
C GLN A 136 7.08 -23.32 23.83
N GLU A 137 5.96 -23.97 23.50
CA GLU A 137 5.85 -25.43 23.53
C GLU A 137 6.76 -26.12 22.50
N ALA A 138 7.09 -25.45 21.42
CA ALA A 138 7.99 -25.94 20.37
C ALA A 138 9.47 -25.63 20.67
N GLY A 139 9.78 -24.98 21.80
CA GLY A 139 11.12 -24.51 22.13
C GLY A 139 11.66 -23.49 21.12
N MET A 140 10.77 -22.64 20.61
CA MET A 140 11.08 -21.63 19.57
C MET A 140 10.76 -20.23 20.09
N ALA A 141 11.64 -19.28 19.79
CA ALA A 141 11.41 -17.86 20.10
C ALA A 141 11.09 -17.08 18.82
N LEU A 142 10.25 -16.06 18.95
CA LEU A 142 10.02 -15.10 17.89
C LEU A 142 11.11 -14.01 17.92
N LEU A 143 11.60 -13.61 16.78
CA LEU A 143 12.53 -12.47 16.65
C LEU A 143 11.90 -11.16 17.11
N ARG A 144 10.61 -11.00 16.80
CA ARG A 144 9.81 -9.82 17.17
C ARG A 144 8.39 -10.27 17.52
N ALA A 145 7.79 -9.61 18.49
CA ALA A 145 6.37 -9.81 18.77
C ALA A 145 5.54 -9.32 17.56
N PRO A 146 4.57 -10.10 17.07
CA PRO A 146 3.70 -9.67 16.00
C PRO A 146 2.86 -8.48 16.45
N HIS A 147 2.68 -7.49 15.55
CA HIS A 147 2.01 -6.22 15.85
C HIS A 147 1.30 -5.67 14.62
N VAL A 148 0.36 -4.76 14.84
CA VAL A 148 -0.26 -3.98 13.76
C VAL A 148 0.76 -2.96 13.23
N PRO A 149 1.11 -2.97 11.93
CA PRO A 149 2.06 -1.99 11.41
C PRO A 149 1.47 -0.58 11.44
N LYS A 150 2.26 0.38 11.90
CA LYS A 150 1.91 1.82 11.91
C LYS A 150 2.40 2.50 10.61
N TRP A 151 1.95 2.02 9.48
CA TRP A 151 2.33 2.61 8.20
C TRP A 151 1.47 3.83 7.88
N SER A 152 2.13 4.92 7.45
CA SER A 152 1.44 6.07 6.90
C SER A 152 0.78 5.73 5.55
N THR A 153 -0.16 6.55 5.10
CA THR A 153 -0.76 6.39 3.76
C THR A 153 0.32 6.47 2.68
N ALA A 154 1.30 7.37 2.83
CA ALA A 154 2.45 7.48 1.92
C ALA A 154 3.21 6.15 1.84
N THR A 155 3.55 5.56 2.98
CA THR A 155 4.21 4.24 3.05
C THR A 155 3.38 3.17 2.36
N GLN A 156 2.06 3.12 2.58
CA GLN A 156 1.19 2.14 1.93
C GLN A 156 1.16 2.32 0.41
N ILE A 157 1.12 3.55 -0.09
CA ILE A 157 1.18 3.86 -1.53
C ILE A 157 2.50 3.34 -2.12
N LEU A 158 3.64 3.66 -1.51
CA LEU A 158 4.96 3.20 -1.95
C LEU A 158 5.07 1.67 -1.99
N LEU A 159 4.47 0.97 -1.02
CA LEU A 159 4.50 -0.49 -0.95
C LEU A 159 3.63 -1.16 -2.02
N VAL A 160 2.60 -0.50 -2.51
CA VAL A 160 1.69 -1.02 -3.54
C VAL A 160 2.15 -0.67 -4.95
N THR A 161 2.80 0.47 -5.12
CA THR A 161 3.22 1.00 -6.43
C THR A 161 4.68 0.63 -6.70
N ARG A 162 4.93 -0.13 -7.76
CA ARG A 162 6.30 -0.54 -8.14
C ARG A 162 7.17 0.64 -8.55
N GLU A 163 6.59 1.56 -9.33
CA GLU A 163 7.23 2.76 -9.83
C GLU A 163 6.29 3.95 -9.58
N PRO A 164 6.48 4.68 -8.47
CA PRO A 164 5.69 5.88 -8.21
C PRO A 164 6.00 6.96 -9.25
N TYR A 165 4.99 7.69 -9.68
CA TYR A 165 5.18 8.82 -10.57
C TYR A 165 6.04 9.89 -9.89
N ARG A 166 6.93 10.56 -10.64
CA ARG A 166 7.79 11.63 -10.14
C ARG A 166 6.99 12.73 -9.45
N GLN A 167 5.82 13.07 -9.97
CA GLN A 167 4.91 14.06 -9.40
C GLN A 167 4.42 13.70 -7.99
N TRP A 168 4.54 12.45 -7.56
CA TRP A 168 4.15 12.00 -6.21
C TRP A 168 5.24 12.19 -5.17
N GLU A 169 6.50 12.35 -5.57
CA GLU A 169 7.63 12.43 -4.64
C GLU A 169 7.47 13.48 -3.53
N PRO A 170 7.02 14.74 -3.82
CA PRO A 170 6.86 15.75 -2.79
C PRO A 170 5.87 15.35 -1.69
N PHE A 171 4.85 14.56 -2.06
CA PHE A 171 3.78 14.15 -1.15
C PHE A 171 4.12 12.86 -0.39
N LEU A 172 5.02 12.03 -0.91
CA LEU A 172 5.39 10.75 -0.29
C LEU A 172 6.54 10.88 0.72
N LYS A 173 7.37 11.91 0.59
CA LYS A 173 8.49 12.18 1.52
C LYS A 173 8.06 12.94 2.78
N ALA A 174 6.89 13.56 2.79
CA ALA A 174 6.39 14.42 3.88
C ALA A 174 5.57 13.67 4.95
N GLY A 175 5.70 12.35 5.08
CA GLY A 175 4.94 11.54 6.02
C GLY A 175 5.79 10.77 7.02
#